data_b0e1bd4e79ea04c2342b13de7b5f5f77
#
_entry.id   b0e1bd4e79ea04c2342b13de7b5f5f77
#
_cell.length_a   1.000
_cell.length_b   1.000
_cell.length_c   1.000
_cell.angle_alpha   90.00
_cell.angle_beta   90.00
_cell.angle_gamma   90.00
#
_symmetry.space_group_name_H-M   'P 1'
#
loop_
_entity.id
_entity.type
_entity.pdbx_description
1 polymer ?
#
loop_
_entity_poly.entity_id
_entity_poly.type
_entity_poly.pdbx_seq_one_letter_code
_entity_poly.pdbx_strand_id
1 'polypeptide(L)'
;MVDTVFDYEDIQLIPAKCIVKSRTECDTAITLGNHTFKIPVVPANMQTIIDESLAEKLAAEGYFYIMHRFQPEKRAEFIRSMQKQGYIASISVGVKDEEYTFIEELKDAQLVPEYITIDIAHGHSNQVIEMIGH
;
A
#
# COMPACT_ATOMS: atom_id res chain seq x y z
N MET A 1 3.27 -33.53 -6.78
CA MET A 1 3.76 -32.62 -7.84
C MET A 1 4.69 -31.65 -7.12
N VAL A 2 5.95 -31.54 -7.51
CA VAL A 2 6.85 -30.53 -6.94
C VAL A 2 6.64 -29.30 -7.77
N ASP A 3 6.13 -28.23 -7.16
CA ASP A 3 5.97 -26.95 -7.83
C ASP A 3 7.37 -26.37 -8.09
N THR A 4 7.62 -25.91 -9.30
CA THR A 4 8.87 -25.24 -9.65
C THR A 4 8.82 -23.83 -9.06
N VAL A 5 9.72 -23.51 -8.15
CA VAL A 5 9.87 -22.20 -7.54
C VAL A 5 11.04 -21.49 -8.21
N PHE A 6 10.85 -20.22 -8.54
CA PHE A 6 11.88 -19.36 -9.15
C PHE A 6 12.25 -18.22 -8.21
N ASP A 7 13.54 -17.88 -8.16
CA ASP A 7 14.02 -16.64 -7.60
C ASP A 7 14.37 -15.66 -8.72
N TYR A 8 14.65 -14.40 -8.38
CA TYR A 8 15.04 -13.38 -9.37
C TYR A 8 16.30 -13.78 -10.16
N GLU A 9 17.19 -14.58 -9.57
CA GLU A 9 18.38 -15.11 -10.25
C GLU A 9 18.08 -16.17 -11.32
N ASP A 10 16.91 -16.78 -11.25
CA ASP A 10 16.47 -17.84 -12.18
C ASP A 10 15.77 -17.30 -13.44
N ILE A 11 15.49 -16.00 -13.49
CA ILE A 11 14.73 -15.38 -14.57
C ILE A 11 15.48 -14.23 -15.23
N GLN A 12 15.23 -14.03 -16.51
CA GLN A 12 15.75 -12.90 -17.28
C GLN A 12 14.65 -12.28 -18.12
N LEU A 13 14.74 -10.96 -18.32
CA LEU A 13 13.89 -10.28 -19.29
C LEU A 13 14.38 -10.60 -20.71
N ILE A 14 13.50 -11.13 -21.54
CA ILE A 14 13.79 -11.33 -22.95
C ILE A 14 13.59 -10.00 -23.69
N PRO A 15 14.64 -9.43 -24.30
CA PRO A 15 14.51 -8.19 -25.04
C PRO A 15 13.50 -8.32 -26.19
N ALA A 16 12.55 -7.39 -26.27
CA ALA A 16 11.66 -7.25 -27.42
C ALA A 16 12.13 -6.14 -28.36
N LYS A 17 11.58 -6.07 -29.57
CA LYS A 17 11.87 -5.00 -30.51
C LYS A 17 11.48 -3.66 -29.89
N CYS A 18 12.44 -2.74 -29.77
CA CYS A 18 12.18 -1.39 -29.31
C CYS A 18 11.38 -0.60 -30.35
N ILE A 19 10.24 -0.04 -29.95
CA ILE A 19 9.35 0.77 -30.78
C ILE A 19 9.31 2.25 -30.35
N VAL A 20 9.94 2.60 -29.22
CA VAL A 20 9.99 3.95 -28.68
C VAL A 20 11.31 4.63 -29.05
N LYS A 21 11.29 5.93 -29.30
CA LYS A 21 12.48 6.74 -29.62
C LYS A 21 13.17 7.28 -28.38
N SER A 22 12.41 7.50 -27.31
CA SER A 22 12.90 8.04 -26.04
C SER A 22 12.20 7.35 -24.86
N ARG A 23 12.93 7.25 -23.74
CA ARG A 23 12.36 6.78 -22.45
C ARG A 23 11.20 7.65 -21.98
N THR A 24 11.15 8.92 -22.38
CA THR A 24 10.07 9.84 -22.03
C THR A 24 8.74 9.51 -22.70
N GLU A 25 8.74 8.63 -23.70
CA GLU A 25 7.51 8.11 -24.34
C GLU A 25 6.89 6.92 -23.60
N CYS A 26 7.62 6.38 -22.61
CA CYS A 26 7.12 5.24 -21.81
C CYS A 26 6.17 5.74 -20.72
N ASP A 27 4.96 5.20 -20.73
CA ASP A 27 4.02 5.37 -19.62
C ASP A 27 4.36 4.37 -18.51
N THR A 28 4.65 4.87 -17.31
CA THR A 28 4.96 4.07 -16.12
C THR A 28 3.82 4.07 -15.09
N ALA A 29 2.71 4.72 -15.41
CA ALA A 29 1.58 4.80 -14.51
C ALA A 29 0.96 3.42 -14.24
N ILE A 30 0.46 3.22 -13.03
CA ILE A 30 -0.28 2.04 -12.62
C ILE A 30 -1.63 2.43 -12.04
N THR A 31 -2.62 1.58 -12.24
CA THR A 31 -3.94 1.74 -11.61
C THR A 31 -4.13 0.67 -10.56
N LEU A 32 -4.44 1.09 -9.33
CA LEU A 32 -4.83 0.23 -8.22
C LEU A 32 -6.25 0.62 -7.79
N GLY A 33 -7.20 -0.29 -7.94
CA GLY A 33 -8.61 0.02 -7.70
C GLY A 33 -9.07 1.21 -8.57
N ASN A 34 -9.50 2.29 -7.93
CA ASN A 34 -10.03 3.47 -8.60
C ASN A 34 -9.01 4.61 -8.81
N HIS A 35 -7.75 4.42 -8.41
CA HIS A 35 -6.74 5.47 -8.45
C HIS A 35 -5.55 5.08 -9.32
N THR A 36 -5.00 6.09 -10.02
CA THR A 36 -3.82 5.94 -10.88
C THR A 36 -2.64 6.67 -10.25
N PHE A 37 -1.50 6.00 -10.22
CA PHE A 37 -0.24 6.48 -9.65
C PHE A 37 0.85 6.55 -10.71
N LYS A 38 1.82 7.45 -10.55
CA LYS A 38 2.85 7.75 -11.55
C LYS A 38 3.79 6.60 -11.87
N ILE A 39 4.09 5.74 -10.90
CA ILE A 39 5.05 4.64 -11.05
C ILE A 39 4.66 3.44 -10.17
N PRO A 40 5.06 2.20 -10.54
CA PRO A 40 4.82 0.99 -9.75
C PRO A 40 5.90 0.79 -8.67
N VAL A 41 6.23 1.84 -7.92
CA VAL A 41 7.23 1.79 -6.85
C VAL A 41 6.60 2.29 -5.56
N VAL A 42 6.69 1.50 -4.52
CA VAL A 42 6.11 1.79 -3.21
C VAL A 42 7.22 1.74 -2.16
N PRO A 43 7.40 2.78 -1.33
CA PRO A 43 8.32 2.70 -0.19
C PRO A 43 7.91 1.59 0.76
N ALA A 44 8.88 0.90 1.36
CA ALA A 44 8.58 -0.08 2.40
C ALA A 44 7.82 0.59 3.56
N ASN A 45 6.77 -0.05 4.04
CA ASN A 45 5.92 0.43 5.14
C ASN A 45 6.56 0.24 6.51
N MET A 46 7.82 0.64 6.63
CA MET A 46 8.63 0.54 7.84
C MET A 46 8.71 1.91 8.52
N GLN A 47 8.63 1.92 9.86
CA GLN A 47 8.72 3.15 10.66
C GLN A 47 10.01 3.97 10.41
N THR A 48 11.08 3.30 9.97
CA THR A 48 12.36 3.95 9.63
C THR A 48 12.42 4.49 8.20
N ILE A 49 11.42 4.19 7.38
CA ILE A 49 11.38 4.55 5.95
C ILE A 49 10.32 5.59 5.66
N ILE A 50 9.14 5.45 6.24
CA ILE A 50 8.00 6.32 5.96
C ILE A 50 7.43 6.90 7.26
N ASP A 51 7.08 8.17 7.21
CA ASP A 51 6.35 8.92 8.23
C ASP A 51 5.21 9.73 7.59
N GLU A 52 4.46 10.45 8.40
CA GLU A 52 3.33 11.27 7.95
C GLU A 52 3.75 12.33 6.92
N SER A 53 4.92 12.96 7.11
CA SER A 53 5.43 14.00 6.21
C SER A 53 5.80 13.44 4.84
N LEU A 54 6.45 12.27 4.79
CA LEU A 54 6.78 11.62 3.53
C LEU A 54 5.52 11.09 2.83
N ALA A 55 4.58 10.50 3.58
CA ALA A 55 3.31 10.02 3.04
C ALA A 55 2.52 11.15 2.37
N GLU A 56 2.43 12.32 3.03
CA GLU A 56 1.78 13.51 2.49
C GLU A 56 2.43 13.98 1.18
N LYS A 57 3.77 14.06 1.15
CA LYS A 57 4.51 14.44 -0.08
C LYS A 57 4.27 13.46 -1.22
N LEU A 58 4.31 12.16 -0.95
CA LEU A 58 4.08 11.13 -1.96
C LEU A 58 2.66 11.23 -2.52
N ALA A 59 1.66 11.38 -1.64
CA ALA A 59 0.28 11.55 -2.06
C ALA A 59 0.07 12.82 -2.90
N ALA A 60 0.61 13.96 -2.46
CA ALA A 60 0.53 15.23 -3.18
C ALA A 60 1.15 15.16 -4.58
N GLU A 61 2.21 14.38 -4.73
CA GLU A 61 2.91 14.16 -6.00
C GLU A 61 2.29 13.04 -6.86
N GLY A 62 1.27 12.34 -6.38
CA GLY A 62 0.59 11.26 -7.11
C GLY A 62 1.37 9.94 -7.12
N TYR A 63 2.14 9.66 -6.08
CA TYR A 63 2.79 8.38 -5.84
C TYR A 63 2.00 7.56 -4.83
N PHE A 64 1.99 6.24 -5.02
CA PHE A 64 1.42 5.33 -4.02
C PHE A 64 2.37 5.15 -2.84
N TYR A 65 1.79 5.05 -1.66
CA TYR A 65 2.51 4.76 -0.42
C TYR A 65 1.66 3.85 0.47
N ILE A 66 2.29 3.23 1.43
CA ILE A 66 1.65 2.46 2.50
C ILE A 66 2.22 2.94 3.82
N MET A 67 1.38 3.56 4.66
CA MET A 67 1.81 4.03 5.98
C MET A 67 2.04 2.85 6.92
N HIS A 68 3.10 2.90 7.73
CA HIS A 68 3.39 1.87 8.72
C HIS A 68 2.33 1.81 9.84
N ARG A 69 2.23 0.67 10.56
CA ARG A 69 1.24 0.44 11.63
C ARG A 69 1.75 0.68 13.06
N PHE A 70 2.99 1.13 13.25
CA PHE A 70 3.68 1.16 14.54
C PHE A 70 3.38 2.36 15.45
N GLN A 71 2.42 3.19 15.13
CA GLN A 71 1.88 4.26 15.95
C GLN A 71 0.36 4.25 15.90
N PRO A 72 -0.28 3.25 16.51
CA PRO A 72 -1.71 3.00 16.36
C PRO A 72 -2.56 4.21 16.80
N GLU A 73 -2.14 4.94 17.82
CA GLU A 73 -2.82 6.14 18.33
C GLU A 73 -2.88 7.29 17.33
N LYS A 74 -1.99 7.32 16.35
CA LYS A 74 -1.94 8.38 15.34
C LYS A 74 -2.68 8.04 14.04
N ARG A 75 -2.99 6.77 13.81
CA ARG A 75 -3.54 6.31 12.52
C ARG A 75 -4.85 7.02 12.13
N ALA A 76 -5.79 7.16 13.07
CA ALA A 76 -7.05 7.83 12.80
C ALA A 76 -6.87 9.33 12.49
N GLU A 77 -5.97 10.01 13.20
CA GLU A 77 -5.63 11.41 12.94
C GLU A 77 -4.96 11.58 11.57
N PHE A 78 -4.03 10.68 11.23
CA PHE A 78 -3.39 10.66 9.92
C PHE A 78 -4.41 10.53 8.78
N ILE A 79 -5.37 9.58 8.87
CA ILE A 79 -6.43 9.41 7.86
C ILE A 79 -7.22 10.71 7.71
N ARG A 80 -7.67 11.33 8.84
CA ARG A 80 -8.41 12.60 8.79
C ARG A 80 -7.61 13.72 8.14
N SER A 81 -6.31 13.81 8.44
CA SER A 81 -5.42 14.83 7.87
C SER A 81 -5.30 14.68 6.37
N MET A 82 -5.09 13.45 5.88
CA MET A 82 -4.97 13.17 4.45
C MET A 82 -6.28 13.48 3.71
N GLN A 83 -7.40 13.02 4.23
CA GLN A 83 -8.71 13.26 3.62
C GLN A 83 -9.11 14.74 3.62
N LYS A 84 -8.78 15.47 4.68
CA LYS A 84 -9.02 16.92 4.75
C LYS A 84 -8.28 17.70 3.67
N GLN A 85 -7.13 17.19 3.25
CA GLN A 85 -6.30 17.77 2.17
C GLN A 85 -6.70 17.26 0.78
N GLY A 86 -7.65 16.31 0.70
CA GLY A 86 -8.05 15.66 -0.54
C GLY A 86 -7.03 14.64 -1.06
N TYR A 87 -6.17 14.13 -0.18
CA TYR A 87 -5.18 13.10 -0.50
C TYR A 87 -5.71 11.71 -0.16
N ILE A 88 -5.18 10.72 -0.85
CA ILE A 88 -5.43 9.30 -0.58
C ILE A 88 -4.85 8.94 0.78
N ALA A 89 -5.65 8.32 1.64
CA ALA A 89 -5.21 7.71 2.88
C ALA A 89 -4.95 6.21 2.66
N SER A 90 -3.70 5.78 2.84
CA SER A 90 -3.29 4.38 2.76
C SER A 90 -2.58 3.99 4.04
N ILE A 91 -3.10 2.97 4.74
CA ILE A 91 -2.62 2.53 6.05
C ILE A 91 -2.25 1.05 6.05
N SER A 92 -1.55 0.62 7.11
CA SER A 92 -1.32 -0.79 7.41
C SER A 92 -2.03 -1.21 8.69
N VAL A 93 -2.47 -2.47 8.73
CA VAL A 93 -3.04 -3.14 9.90
C VAL A 93 -2.40 -4.51 10.08
N GLY A 94 -2.41 -5.03 11.30
CA GLY A 94 -2.08 -6.43 11.60
C GLY A 94 -3.33 -7.33 11.58
N VAL A 95 -3.26 -8.47 12.29
CA VAL A 95 -4.35 -9.45 12.40
C VAL A 95 -4.68 -9.82 13.86
N LYS A 96 -4.33 -8.97 14.81
CA LYS A 96 -4.66 -9.13 16.22
C LYS A 96 -5.99 -8.48 16.56
N ASP A 97 -6.58 -8.84 17.69
CA ASP A 97 -7.89 -8.32 18.14
C ASP A 97 -7.95 -6.79 18.18
N GLU A 98 -6.87 -6.13 18.57
CA GLU A 98 -6.74 -4.68 18.58
C GLU A 98 -6.92 -4.03 17.19
N GLU A 99 -6.54 -4.74 16.12
CA GLU A 99 -6.68 -4.24 14.76
C GLU A 99 -8.12 -4.37 14.26
N TYR A 100 -8.82 -5.42 14.63
CA TYR A 100 -10.25 -5.54 14.38
C TYR A 100 -11.03 -4.43 15.07
N THR A 101 -10.73 -4.18 16.35
CA THR A 101 -11.33 -3.07 17.11
C THR A 101 -11.07 -1.74 16.43
N PHE A 102 -9.84 -1.49 15.98
CA PHE A 102 -9.49 -0.26 15.27
C PHE A 102 -10.27 -0.09 13.95
N ILE A 103 -10.47 -1.15 13.19
CA ILE A 103 -11.28 -1.10 11.94
C ILE A 103 -12.73 -0.77 12.25
N GLU A 104 -13.33 -1.36 13.31
CA GLU A 104 -14.68 -1.01 13.75
C GLU A 104 -14.78 0.45 14.21
N GLU A 105 -13.80 0.96 14.94
CA GLU A 105 -13.73 2.37 15.33
C GLU A 105 -13.69 3.32 14.12
N LEU A 106 -12.93 2.96 13.08
CA LEU A 106 -12.88 3.73 11.84
C LEU A 106 -14.25 3.73 11.13
N LYS A 107 -14.92 2.59 11.09
CA LYS A 107 -16.24 2.43 10.48
C LYS A 107 -17.30 3.23 11.24
N ASP A 108 -17.31 3.16 12.56
CA ASP A 108 -18.24 3.93 13.41
C ASP A 108 -18.00 5.45 13.27
N ALA A 109 -16.74 5.85 13.12
CA ALA A 109 -16.36 7.25 12.87
C ALA A 109 -16.60 7.69 11.41
N GLN A 110 -17.06 6.83 10.54
CA GLN A 110 -17.18 7.05 9.08
C GLN A 110 -15.87 7.53 8.44
N LEU A 111 -14.75 7.03 8.94
CA LEU A 111 -13.40 7.39 8.54
C LEU A 111 -12.79 6.24 7.72
N VAL A 112 -13.10 6.19 6.44
CA VAL A 112 -12.70 5.08 5.54
C VAL A 112 -11.45 5.46 4.76
N PRO A 113 -10.28 4.83 5.00
CA PRO A 113 -9.12 5.01 4.15
C PRO A 113 -9.34 4.38 2.78
N GLU A 114 -8.69 4.90 1.74
CA GLU A 114 -8.78 4.35 0.38
C GLU A 114 -8.09 3.00 0.25
N TYR A 115 -7.06 2.75 1.05
CA TYR A 115 -6.32 1.49 1.06
C TYR A 115 -5.99 1.02 2.48
N ILE A 116 -6.20 -0.28 2.70
CA ILE A 116 -5.75 -0.98 3.91
C ILE A 116 -4.82 -2.12 3.48
N THR A 117 -3.60 -2.11 3.96
CA THR A 117 -2.62 -3.19 3.75
C THR A 117 -2.57 -4.06 5.00
N ILE A 118 -2.81 -5.35 4.87
CA ILE A 118 -2.62 -6.31 5.97
C ILE A 118 -1.14 -6.67 6.01
N ASP A 119 -0.44 -6.13 7.01
CA ASP A 119 1.01 -6.22 7.16
C ASP A 119 1.40 -7.26 8.20
N ILE A 120 1.62 -8.50 7.76
CA ILE A 120 2.09 -9.61 8.57
C ILE A 120 3.15 -10.44 7.82
N ALA A 121 3.93 -11.23 8.58
CA ALA A 121 5.03 -12.01 8.04
C ALA A 121 4.62 -13.10 7.04
N HIS A 122 3.41 -13.67 7.17
CA HIS A 122 2.91 -14.73 6.29
C HIS A 122 1.51 -14.40 5.78
N GLY A 123 1.46 -13.74 4.61
CA GLY A 123 0.20 -13.26 4.02
C GLY A 123 -0.77 -14.36 3.58
N HIS A 124 -0.28 -15.58 3.30
CA HIS A 124 -1.14 -16.72 2.96
C HIS A 124 -1.51 -17.51 4.22
N SER A 125 -2.37 -16.94 5.06
CA SER A 125 -2.82 -17.54 6.33
C SER A 125 -4.33 -17.35 6.54
N ASN A 126 -4.93 -18.20 7.39
CA ASN A 126 -6.34 -18.06 7.75
C ASN A 126 -6.63 -16.71 8.41
N GLN A 127 -5.72 -16.20 9.22
CA GLN A 127 -5.87 -14.90 9.88
C GLN A 127 -6.02 -13.74 8.87
N VAL A 128 -5.28 -13.80 7.75
CA VAL A 128 -5.44 -12.80 6.68
C VAL A 128 -6.78 -12.94 5.98
N ILE A 129 -7.22 -14.19 5.72
CA ILE A 129 -8.53 -14.44 5.10
C ILE A 129 -9.66 -13.92 5.99
N GLU A 130 -9.56 -14.13 7.30
CA GLU A 130 -10.52 -13.63 8.30
C GLU A 130 -10.53 -12.09 8.31
N MET A 131 -9.35 -11.45 8.33
CA MET A 131 -9.23 -9.99 8.31
C MET A 131 -9.78 -9.37 7.01
N ILE A 132 -9.62 -10.02 5.87
CA ILE A 132 -10.21 -9.57 4.60
C ILE A 132 -11.74 -9.65 4.62
N GLY A 133 -12.28 -10.64 5.33
CA GLY A 133 -13.73 -10.84 5.45
C GLY A 133 -14.43 -9.93 6.47
N HIS A 134 -13.65 -9.27 7.33
CA HIS A 134 -14.14 -8.37 8.38
C HIS A 134 -14.40 -6.98 7.81
#